data_3670d3eba028dea85e1b5248f703ebd8
#
_entry.id   3670d3eba028dea85e1b5248f703ebd8
#
_cell.length_a   1.000
_cell.length_b   1.000
_cell.length_c   1.000
_cell.angle_alpha   90.00
_cell.angle_beta   90.00
_cell.angle_gamma   90.00
#
_symmetry.space_group_name_H-M   'P 1'
#
loop_
_entity.id
_entity.type
_entity.pdbx_description
1 polymer ?
#
loop_
_entity_poly.entity_id
_entity_poly.type
_entity_poly.pdbx_seq_one_letter_code
_entity_poly.pdbx_strand_id
1 'polypeptide(L)'
;MVLGLNGRAAWRTAYASVIGTAHLKSGAPCQDAGRCTVILAADGSEILVAAASDGAGSAARSEIGADLAVEAFIAEFGAVARDDPRLSRIDRGFVTGWIARLQEALAARASAEGCAPSDFACTLLGAVVTASDAVYLQIGDGAIIVGTEEPDRYAWIAWPQHGEYANVTNFVTEAHAAEVAEFEKGPAIDELALFTDGIERLVLDSASRSVHAPAFLPVFAWLRTTNPGCAVAPSEALTAYLGSAHVNARTDDDKTLVMATRRSVAPHGAQDGSGA
;
A
#
# COMPACT_ATOMS: atom_id res chain seq x y z
N MET A 1 12.27 11.39 -21.14
CA MET A 1 12.30 11.33 -19.66
C MET A 1 11.67 12.61 -19.15
N VAL A 2 10.49 12.54 -18.55
CA VAL A 2 9.84 13.71 -17.93
C VAL A 2 10.44 13.82 -16.53
N LEU A 3 11.28 14.84 -16.32
CA LEU A 3 11.78 15.20 -15.00
C LEU A 3 10.71 16.05 -14.31
N GLY A 4 10.33 15.72 -13.10
CA GLY A 4 9.62 16.63 -12.21
C GLY A 4 10.44 17.90 -11.96
N LEU A 5 9.81 18.98 -11.54
CA LEU A 5 10.42 20.30 -11.36
C LEU A 5 11.68 20.32 -10.47
N ASN A 6 11.89 19.26 -9.65
CA ASN A 6 13.03 19.12 -8.73
C ASN A 6 14.07 18.07 -9.19
N GLY A 7 14.14 17.72 -10.48
CA GLY A 7 15.16 16.80 -11.01
C GLY A 7 14.92 15.32 -10.77
N ARG A 8 13.87 14.91 -10.02
CA ARG A 8 13.45 13.51 -9.90
C ARG A 8 12.49 13.15 -11.04
N ALA A 9 12.49 11.88 -11.45
CA ALA A 9 11.51 11.39 -12.41
C ALA A 9 10.11 11.37 -11.78
N ALA A 10 9.08 11.56 -12.63
CA ALA A 10 7.69 11.51 -12.22
C ALA A 10 7.26 10.11 -11.80
N TRP A 11 6.32 10.03 -10.85
CA TRP A 11 5.77 8.78 -10.37
C TRP A 11 4.97 8.03 -11.44
N ARG A 12 5.13 6.73 -11.47
CA ARG A 12 4.31 5.74 -12.16
C ARG A 12 3.66 4.87 -11.11
N THR A 13 2.35 4.67 -11.21
CA THR A 13 1.57 3.98 -10.20
C THR A 13 0.69 2.91 -10.81
N ALA A 14 0.47 1.85 -10.05
CA ALA A 14 -0.53 0.83 -10.33
C ALA A 14 -1.10 0.32 -8.99
N TYR A 15 -2.40 0.06 -8.95
CA TYR A 15 -3.04 -0.55 -7.79
C TYR A 15 -4.20 -1.43 -8.24
N ALA A 16 -4.41 -2.52 -7.52
CA ALA A 16 -5.51 -3.44 -7.79
C ALA A 16 -5.90 -4.17 -6.51
N SER A 17 -7.21 -4.34 -6.31
CA SER A 17 -7.80 -5.27 -5.35
C SER A 17 -8.60 -6.29 -6.14
N VAL A 18 -8.32 -7.57 -5.94
CA VAL A 18 -8.90 -8.67 -6.73
C VAL A 18 -9.48 -9.71 -5.80
N ILE A 19 -10.75 -10.01 -6.01
CA ILE A 19 -11.49 -10.99 -5.22
C ILE A 19 -10.81 -12.37 -5.23
N GLY A 20 -10.76 -12.99 -4.06
CA GLY A 20 -10.25 -14.33 -3.85
C GLY A 20 -11.18 -15.42 -4.38
N THR A 21 -10.60 -16.57 -4.72
CA THR A 21 -11.42 -17.71 -5.19
C THR A 21 -12.28 -18.31 -4.08
N ALA A 22 -11.94 -18.12 -2.80
CA ALA A 22 -12.78 -18.46 -1.65
C ALA A 22 -14.05 -17.61 -1.62
N HIS A 23 -13.92 -16.29 -1.77
CA HIS A 23 -15.05 -15.34 -1.81
C HIS A 23 -15.91 -15.54 -3.06
N LEU A 24 -15.30 -15.80 -4.22
CA LEU A 24 -16.08 -16.15 -5.43
C LEU A 24 -16.96 -17.39 -5.22
N LYS A 25 -16.49 -18.40 -4.51
CA LYS A 25 -17.26 -19.63 -4.22
C LYS A 25 -18.36 -19.40 -3.19
N SER A 26 -18.14 -18.55 -2.20
CA SER A 26 -19.14 -18.23 -1.16
C SER A 26 -20.14 -17.16 -1.60
N GLY A 27 -19.85 -16.41 -2.67
CA GLY A 27 -20.64 -15.25 -3.11
C GLY A 27 -20.40 -14.00 -2.25
N ALA A 28 -19.32 -13.98 -1.47
CA ALA A 28 -18.89 -12.79 -0.72
C ALA A 28 -18.28 -11.74 -1.68
N PRO A 29 -18.32 -10.45 -1.35
CA PRO A 29 -17.60 -9.42 -2.10
C PRO A 29 -16.08 -9.53 -1.89
N CYS A 30 -15.29 -8.80 -2.70
CA CYS A 30 -13.90 -8.51 -2.35
C CYS A 30 -13.89 -7.60 -1.12
N GLN A 31 -13.22 -8.01 -0.06
CA GLN A 31 -13.16 -7.27 1.21
C GLN A 31 -11.93 -6.36 1.29
N ASP A 32 -11.02 -6.49 0.34
CA ASP A 32 -9.82 -5.66 0.22
C ASP A 32 -10.08 -4.34 -0.50
N ALA A 33 -9.35 -3.30 -0.12
CA ALA A 33 -9.27 -2.03 -0.82
C ALA A 33 -7.82 -1.55 -0.98
N GLY A 34 -7.51 -0.92 -2.12
CA GLY A 34 -6.20 -0.33 -2.36
C GLY A 34 -6.29 0.87 -3.30
N ARG A 35 -5.57 1.94 -2.97
CA ARG A 35 -5.50 3.17 -3.79
C ARG A 35 -4.14 3.83 -3.69
N CYS A 36 -3.76 4.52 -4.75
CA CYS A 36 -2.70 5.52 -4.66
C CYS A 36 -3.02 6.71 -5.56
N THR A 37 -2.49 7.86 -5.18
CA THR A 37 -2.59 9.10 -5.94
C THR A 37 -1.28 9.87 -5.89
N VAL A 38 -1.03 10.64 -6.93
CA VAL A 38 0.06 11.60 -6.96
C VAL A 38 -0.56 13.00 -6.97
N ILE A 39 -0.23 13.78 -5.95
CA ILE A 39 -0.68 15.16 -5.81
C ILE A 39 0.52 16.12 -5.92
N LEU A 40 0.26 17.39 -6.16
CA LEU A 40 1.31 18.40 -6.23
C LEU A 40 1.33 19.23 -4.94
N ALA A 41 2.52 19.43 -4.41
CA ALA A 41 2.79 20.45 -3.39
C ALA A 41 2.75 21.85 -4.00
N ALA A 42 2.79 22.89 -3.17
CA ALA A 42 2.76 24.28 -3.61
C ALA A 42 3.97 24.67 -4.50
N ASP A 43 5.11 24.01 -4.32
CA ASP A 43 6.33 24.18 -5.11
C ASP A 43 6.32 23.37 -6.43
N GLY A 44 5.23 22.64 -6.71
CA GLY A 44 5.07 21.78 -7.87
C GLY A 44 5.74 20.42 -7.75
N SER A 45 6.35 20.09 -6.63
CA SER A 45 6.90 18.74 -6.40
C SER A 45 5.78 17.70 -6.24
N GLU A 46 6.04 16.49 -6.75
CA GLU A 46 5.08 15.37 -6.62
C GLU A 46 5.14 14.76 -5.22
N ILE A 47 3.97 14.48 -4.68
CA ILE A 47 3.74 13.74 -3.44
C ILE A 47 2.95 12.50 -3.78
N LEU A 48 3.50 11.33 -3.48
CA LEU A 48 2.79 10.05 -3.56
C LEU A 48 2.05 9.82 -2.25
N VAL A 49 0.77 9.49 -2.33
CA VAL A 49 -0.04 9.01 -1.21
C VAL A 49 -0.62 7.65 -1.59
N ALA A 50 -0.39 6.63 -0.79
CA ALA A 50 -0.79 5.26 -1.07
C ALA A 50 -1.38 4.61 0.18
N ALA A 51 -2.43 3.80 0.02
CA ALA A 51 -3.01 3.02 1.10
C ALA A 51 -3.56 1.70 0.60
N ALA A 52 -3.56 0.69 1.47
CA ALA A 52 -4.21 -0.60 1.29
C ALA A 52 -4.85 -1.06 2.60
N SER A 53 -5.91 -1.82 2.52
CA SER A 53 -6.65 -2.33 3.67
C SER A 53 -7.26 -3.68 3.30
N ASP A 54 -7.21 -4.60 4.25
CA ASP A 54 -7.87 -5.90 4.19
C ASP A 54 -9.04 -5.89 5.18
N GLY A 55 -10.20 -6.24 4.71
CA GLY A 55 -11.41 -6.35 5.51
C GLY A 55 -11.52 -7.69 6.20
N ALA A 56 -11.72 -7.69 7.52
CA ALA A 56 -11.82 -8.92 8.30
C ALA A 56 -12.88 -9.87 7.73
N GLY A 57 -12.49 -11.10 7.37
CA GLY A 57 -13.38 -12.11 6.79
C GLY A 57 -14.58 -12.50 7.66
N SER A 58 -14.52 -12.23 8.96
CA SER A 58 -15.61 -12.46 9.91
C SER A 58 -16.58 -11.27 10.05
N ALA A 59 -16.25 -10.10 9.50
CA ALA A 59 -17.03 -8.88 9.63
C ALA A 59 -17.99 -8.72 8.43
N ALA A 60 -19.24 -8.37 8.71
CA ALA A 60 -20.31 -8.41 7.70
C ALA A 60 -20.24 -7.28 6.65
N ARG A 61 -19.42 -6.26 6.88
CA ARG A 61 -19.29 -5.04 6.05
C ARG A 61 -17.84 -4.58 5.96
N SER A 62 -16.91 -5.51 6.07
CA SER A 62 -15.48 -5.21 6.10
C SER A 62 -14.99 -4.56 4.80
N GLU A 63 -15.61 -4.87 3.66
CA GLU A 63 -15.33 -4.21 2.38
C GLU A 63 -15.61 -2.70 2.43
N ILE A 64 -16.67 -2.29 3.13
CA ILE A 64 -16.97 -0.87 3.33
C ILE A 64 -15.99 -0.24 4.31
N GLY A 65 -15.60 -0.98 5.36
CA GLY A 65 -14.59 -0.54 6.33
C GLY A 65 -13.25 -0.30 5.65
N ALA A 66 -12.80 -1.24 4.84
CA ALA A 66 -11.55 -1.15 4.09
C ALA A 66 -11.53 0.06 3.12
N ASP A 67 -12.59 0.25 2.34
CA ASP A 67 -12.74 1.41 1.44
C ASP A 67 -12.69 2.73 2.22
N LEU A 68 -13.46 2.86 3.32
CA LEU A 68 -13.47 4.07 4.15
C LEU A 68 -12.11 4.38 4.76
N ALA A 69 -11.39 3.37 5.26
CA ALA A 69 -10.06 3.55 5.84
C ALA A 69 -9.04 4.03 4.80
N VAL A 70 -9.05 3.42 3.61
CA VAL A 70 -8.19 3.83 2.49
C VAL A 70 -8.52 5.25 2.02
N GLU A 71 -9.80 5.58 1.82
CA GLU A 71 -10.21 6.92 1.39
C GLU A 71 -9.86 8.00 2.42
N ALA A 72 -10.09 7.74 3.71
CA ALA A 72 -9.76 8.66 4.78
C ALA A 72 -8.24 8.91 4.86
N PHE A 73 -7.42 7.86 4.72
CA PHE A 73 -5.97 8.01 4.69
C PHE A 73 -5.52 8.89 3.51
N ILE A 74 -5.94 8.55 2.29
CA ILE A 74 -5.57 9.31 1.08
C ILE A 74 -5.96 10.77 1.21
N ALA A 75 -7.18 11.06 1.68
CA ALA A 75 -7.69 12.42 1.79
C ALA A 75 -6.94 13.24 2.86
N GLU A 76 -6.86 12.74 4.10
CA GLU A 76 -6.33 13.54 5.21
C GLU A 76 -4.81 13.63 5.18
N PHE A 77 -4.09 12.53 4.95
CA PHE A 77 -2.63 12.55 4.86
C PHE A 77 -2.16 13.32 3.62
N GLY A 78 -2.89 13.18 2.50
CA GLY A 78 -2.62 13.95 1.28
C GLY A 78 -2.82 15.46 1.49
N ALA A 79 -3.86 15.88 2.19
CA ALA A 79 -4.09 17.29 2.51
C ALA A 79 -2.96 17.85 3.37
N VAL A 80 -2.57 17.16 4.45
CA VAL A 80 -1.48 17.62 5.32
C VAL A 80 -0.15 17.66 4.57
N ALA A 81 0.17 16.64 3.77
CA ALA A 81 1.42 16.58 3.01
C ALA A 81 1.53 17.68 1.95
N ARG A 82 0.41 18.09 1.33
CA ARG A 82 0.38 19.21 0.38
C ARG A 82 0.79 20.52 1.04
N ASP A 83 0.33 20.75 2.28
CA ASP A 83 0.59 21.98 3.03
C ASP A 83 1.94 21.92 3.77
N ASP A 84 2.42 20.72 4.09
CA ASP A 84 3.69 20.46 4.80
C ASP A 84 4.47 19.33 4.12
N PRO A 85 5.19 19.61 3.00
CA PRO A 85 5.98 18.60 2.28
C PRO A 85 7.15 18.00 3.07
N ARG A 86 7.48 18.56 4.23
CA ARG A 86 8.44 17.98 5.18
C ARG A 86 7.83 16.95 6.12
N LEU A 87 6.52 16.75 6.06
CA LEU A 87 5.76 15.82 6.87
C LEU A 87 5.99 16.01 8.38
N SER A 88 6.37 17.23 8.79
CA SER A 88 6.69 17.54 10.19
C SER A 88 5.45 17.47 11.08
N ARG A 89 4.28 17.81 10.53
CA ARG A 89 2.98 17.77 11.21
C ARG A 89 2.40 16.35 11.33
N ILE A 90 2.91 15.39 10.55
CA ILE A 90 2.51 13.98 10.67
C ILE A 90 3.44 13.33 11.68
N ASP A 91 3.06 13.33 12.93
CA ASP A 91 3.75 12.68 14.03
C ASP A 91 2.86 11.64 14.72
N ARG A 92 3.36 10.99 15.76
CA ARG A 92 2.58 9.99 16.51
C ARG A 92 1.28 10.56 17.08
N GLY A 93 1.28 11.82 17.53
CA GLY A 93 0.09 12.50 18.04
C GLY A 93 -0.96 12.71 16.93
N PHE A 94 -0.52 13.15 15.75
CA PHE A 94 -1.39 13.26 14.58
C PHE A 94 -2.01 11.90 14.21
N VAL A 95 -1.18 10.84 14.15
CA VAL A 95 -1.65 9.48 13.81
C VAL A 95 -2.67 8.99 14.81
N THR A 96 -2.40 9.12 16.12
CA THR A 96 -3.34 8.73 17.18
C THR A 96 -4.68 9.48 17.05
N GLY A 97 -4.64 10.78 16.83
CA GLY A 97 -5.85 11.60 16.64
C GLY A 97 -6.59 11.25 15.35
N TRP A 98 -5.87 10.91 14.28
CA TRP A 98 -6.46 10.47 13.02
C TRP A 98 -7.17 9.10 13.15
N ILE A 99 -6.54 8.13 13.82
CA ILE A 99 -7.17 6.81 14.09
C ILE A 99 -8.48 7.00 14.87
N ALA A 100 -8.49 7.86 15.90
CA ALA A 100 -9.71 8.15 16.65
C ALA A 100 -10.82 8.73 15.75
N ARG A 101 -10.51 9.67 14.86
CA ARG A 101 -11.49 10.21 13.90
C ARG A 101 -12.00 9.16 12.92
N LEU A 102 -11.12 8.27 12.43
CA LEU A 102 -11.52 7.15 11.58
C LEU A 102 -12.49 6.22 12.32
N GLN A 103 -12.19 5.87 13.57
CA GLN A 103 -13.07 5.06 14.41
C GLN A 103 -14.43 5.74 14.64
N GLU A 104 -14.45 7.04 14.87
CA GLU A 104 -15.70 7.83 14.98
C GLU A 104 -16.51 7.79 13.67
N ALA A 105 -15.85 7.91 12.51
CA ALA A 105 -16.50 7.82 11.21
C ALA A 105 -17.10 6.43 10.95
N LEU A 106 -16.35 5.36 11.25
CA LEU A 106 -16.83 3.98 11.16
C LEU A 106 -18.00 3.71 12.12
N ALA A 107 -17.92 4.21 13.35
CA ALA A 107 -19.01 4.08 14.32
C ALA A 107 -20.27 4.84 13.89
N ALA A 108 -20.12 6.04 13.33
CA ALA A 108 -21.25 6.81 12.77
C ALA A 108 -21.90 6.07 11.60
N ARG A 109 -21.08 5.47 10.72
CA ARG A 109 -21.57 4.64 9.61
C ARG A 109 -22.31 3.40 10.12
N ALA A 110 -21.75 2.68 11.09
CA ALA A 110 -22.38 1.51 11.72
C ALA A 110 -23.74 1.88 12.35
N SER A 111 -23.80 3.00 13.09
CA SER A 111 -25.04 3.50 13.67
C SER A 111 -26.11 3.82 12.61
N ALA A 112 -25.73 4.43 11.50
CA ALA A 112 -26.64 4.74 10.40
C ALA A 112 -27.19 3.49 9.71
N GLU A 113 -26.44 2.39 9.72
CA GLU A 113 -26.84 1.11 9.13
C GLU A 113 -27.45 0.11 10.15
N GLY A 114 -27.50 0.49 11.44
CA GLY A 114 -28.08 -0.33 12.50
C GLY A 114 -27.26 -1.58 12.83
N CYS A 115 -25.93 -1.50 12.70
CA CYS A 115 -24.99 -2.59 12.97
C CYS A 115 -23.86 -2.16 13.93
N ALA A 116 -22.95 -3.06 14.26
CA ALA A 116 -21.85 -2.77 15.17
C ALA A 116 -20.64 -2.18 14.42
N PRO A 117 -19.81 -1.31 15.06
CA PRO A 117 -18.56 -0.85 14.45
C PRO A 117 -17.61 -2.00 14.04
N SER A 118 -17.61 -3.13 14.78
CA SER A 118 -16.85 -4.32 14.45
C SER A 118 -17.24 -4.98 13.13
N ASP A 119 -18.45 -4.69 12.61
CA ASP A 119 -18.85 -5.18 11.28
C ASP A 119 -18.06 -4.52 10.14
N PHE A 120 -17.36 -3.41 10.42
CA PHE A 120 -16.47 -2.70 9.50
C PHE A 120 -14.98 -2.96 9.80
N ALA A 121 -14.67 -4.04 10.54
CA ALA A 121 -13.29 -4.34 10.93
C ALA A 121 -12.41 -4.52 9.69
N CYS A 122 -11.28 -3.81 9.67
CA CYS A 122 -10.30 -3.86 8.59
C CYS A 122 -8.91 -3.48 9.09
N THR A 123 -7.89 -3.88 8.36
CA THR A 123 -6.50 -3.49 8.56
C THR A 123 -6.22 -2.13 7.91
N LEU A 124 -5.01 -1.61 8.02
CA LEU A 124 -4.57 -0.43 7.26
C LEU A 124 -3.06 -0.43 7.03
N LEU A 125 -2.69 -0.21 5.80
CA LEU A 125 -1.34 0.19 5.38
C LEU A 125 -1.42 1.56 4.74
N GLY A 126 -0.51 2.45 5.08
CA GLY A 126 -0.45 3.78 4.50
C GLY A 126 0.97 4.26 4.29
N ALA A 127 1.20 5.00 3.22
CA ALA A 127 2.47 5.64 2.93
C ALA A 127 2.26 7.02 2.28
N VAL A 128 3.06 7.99 2.70
CA VAL A 128 3.20 9.28 2.02
C VAL A 128 4.67 9.49 1.71
N VAL A 129 4.98 9.82 0.45
CA VAL A 129 6.36 10.06 0.01
C VAL A 129 6.42 11.40 -0.71
N THR A 130 7.22 12.32 -0.20
CA THR A 130 7.49 13.63 -0.79
C THR A 130 8.82 13.63 -1.55
N ALA A 131 9.32 14.81 -1.90
CA ALA A 131 10.63 14.95 -2.54
C ALA A 131 11.79 14.58 -1.58
N SER A 132 11.63 14.73 -0.27
CA SER A 132 12.70 14.56 0.72
C SER A 132 12.40 13.56 1.83
N ASP A 133 11.13 13.37 2.16
CA ASP A 133 10.71 12.66 3.37
C ASP A 133 9.63 11.61 3.02
N ALA A 134 9.49 10.61 3.87
CA ALA A 134 8.43 9.62 3.81
C ALA A 134 7.90 9.30 5.21
N VAL A 135 6.61 8.96 5.28
CA VAL A 135 5.98 8.41 6.48
C VAL A 135 5.21 7.15 6.12
N TYR A 136 5.13 6.23 7.04
CA TYR A 136 4.49 4.93 6.90
C TYR A 136 3.63 4.64 8.12
N LEU A 137 2.49 4.01 7.90
CA LEU A 137 1.55 3.59 8.94
C LEU A 137 1.09 2.18 8.67
N GLN A 138 1.06 1.33 9.70
CA GLN A 138 0.52 -0.03 9.63
C GLN A 138 -0.34 -0.33 10.86
N ILE A 139 -1.50 -0.94 10.61
CA ILE A 139 -2.33 -1.64 11.58
C ILE A 139 -2.75 -2.94 10.88
N GLY A 140 -2.33 -4.09 11.41
CA GLY A 140 -2.67 -5.41 10.85
C GLY A 140 -1.51 -6.11 10.16
N ASP A 141 -1.82 -7.13 9.38
CA ASP A 141 -0.92 -8.17 8.88
C ASP A 141 -0.54 -8.05 7.40
N GLY A 142 -0.81 -6.93 6.77
CA GLY A 142 -0.21 -6.61 5.48
C GLY A 142 1.27 -6.20 5.62
N ALA A 143 1.91 -5.76 4.53
CA ALA A 143 3.29 -5.31 4.57
C ALA A 143 3.56 -4.08 3.68
N ILE A 144 4.58 -3.32 4.06
CA ILE A 144 5.11 -2.18 3.31
C ILE A 144 6.56 -2.47 2.94
N ILE A 145 6.87 -2.48 1.66
CA ILE A 145 8.23 -2.64 1.16
C ILE A 145 8.66 -1.45 0.31
N VAL A 146 9.95 -1.20 0.30
CA VAL A 146 10.58 -0.11 -0.46
C VAL A 146 11.78 -0.62 -1.24
N GLY A 147 12.07 0.02 -2.37
CA GLY A 147 13.34 -0.18 -3.07
C GLY A 147 14.47 0.47 -2.30
N THR A 148 15.60 -0.22 -2.14
CA THR A 148 16.81 0.30 -1.51
C THR A 148 17.62 1.16 -2.48
N GLU A 149 18.72 1.79 -2.03
CA GLU A 149 19.65 2.50 -2.91
C GLU A 149 20.31 1.56 -3.92
N GLU A 150 20.53 0.30 -3.55
CA GLU A 150 21.02 -0.72 -4.48
C GLU A 150 19.91 -1.08 -5.47
N PRO A 151 20.21 -1.06 -6.79
CA PRO A 151 19.25 -1.47 -7.80
C PRO A 151 18.70 -2.87 -7.55
N ASP A 152 17.39 -3.03 -7.76
CA ASP A 152 16.70 -4.32 -7.71
C ASP A 152 16.78 -5.05 -6.35
N ARG A 153 17.07 -4.31 -5.27
CA ARG A 153 16.94 -4.74 -3.89
C ARG A 153 15.80 -4.03 -3.18
N TYR A 154 15.13 -4.79 -2.31
CA TYR A 154 13.98 -4.33 -1.55
C TYR A 154 14.17 -4.60 -0.07
N ALA A 155 13.65 -3.69 0.75
CA ALA A 155 13.57 -3.82 2.19
C ALA A 155 12.12 -3.66 2.64
N TRP A 156 11.75 -4.30 3.74
CA TRP A 156 10.48 -4.03 4.38
C TRP A 156 10.63 -2.85 5.35
N ILE A 157 9.61 -2.01 5.40
CA ILE A 157 9.42 -0.95 6.40
C ILE A 157 8.52 -1.47 7.50
N ALA A 158 7.41 -2.11 7.11
CA ALA A 158 6.46 -2.72 8.01
C ALA A 158 6.31 -4.21 7.66
N TRP A 159 6.49 -5.06 8.66
CA TRP A 159 6.35 -6.51 8.56
C TRP A 159 4.97 -6.92 9.08
N PRO A 160 4.34 -7.97 8.51
CA PRO A 160 3.03 -8.43 8.98
C PRO A 160 2.97 -8.57 10.49
N GLN A 161 2.00 -7.90 11.13
CA GLN A 161 1.76 -8.00 12.57
C GLN A 161 0.98 -9.29 12.84
N HIS A 162 1.65 -10.26 13.44
CA HIS A 162 0.97 -11.41 14.01
C HIS A 162 0.87 -11.19 15.52
N GLY A 163 -0.35 -11.19 16.09
CA GLY A 163 -0.56 -11.07 17.53
C GLY A 163 0.13 -12.18 18.34
N GLU A 164 0.02 -12.15 19.67
CA GLU A 164 0.62 -13.16 20.58
C GLU A 164 0.24 -14.61 20.21
N TYR A 165 -0.88 -14.79 19.49
CA TYR A 165 -1.29 -16.04 18.87
C TYR A 165 -1.26 -15.84 17.35
N ALA A 166 -0.65 -16.75 16.63
CA ALA A 166 -0.38 -16.69 15.18
C ALA A 166 -1.58 -16.41 14.25
N ASN A 167 -2.77 -16.21 14.78
CA ASN A 167 -4.03 -15.98 14.06
C ASN A 167 -4.81 -14.75 14.57
N VAL A 168 -4.16 -13.80 15.24
CA VAL A 168 -4.82 -12.59 15.73
C VAL A 168 -4.28 -11.40 14.95
N THR A 169 -5.12 -10.83 14.09
CA THR A 169 -4.86 -9.60 13.34
C THR A 169 -5.43 -8.42 14.10
N ASN A 170 -4.71 -7.29 14.12
CA ASN A 170 -5.19 -6.03 14.68
C ASN A 170 -6.01 -5.27 13.64
N PHE A 171 -7.14 -4.71 14.06
CA PHE A 171 -8.02 -3.94 13.17
C PHE A 171 -8.18 -2.49 13.62
N VAL A 172 -8.43 -1.60 12.68
CA VAL A 172 -8.62 -0.15 12.95
C VAL A 172 -9.81 0.13 13.86
N THR A 173 -10.79 -0.77 13.92
CA THR A 173 -12.01 -0.64 14.77
C THR A 173 -11.76 -0.98 16.23
N GLU A 174 -10.62 -1.54 16.59
CA GLU A 174 -10.31 -1.97 17.96
C GLU A 174 -9.87 -0.79 18.83
N ALA A 175 -10.27 -0.80 20.10
CA ALA A 175 -9.97 0.31 21.03
C ALA A 175 -8.46 0.59 21.18
N HIS A 176 -7.63 -0.45 21.04
CA HIS A 176 -6.17 -0.34 21.15
C HIS A 176 -5.45 -0.10 19.80
N ALA A 177 -6.18 0.13 18.72
CA ALA A 177 -5.60 0.29 17.38
C ALA A 177 -4.48 1.35 17.33
N ALA A 178 -4.62 2.48 18.04
CA ALA A 178 -3.60 3.50 18.11
C ALA A 178 -2.33 3.06 18.87
N GLU A 179 -2.43 2.11 19.78
CA GLU A 179 -1.31 1.57 20.56
C GLU A 179 -0.49 0.59 19.74
N VAL A 180 -1.17 -0.27 18.95
CA VAL A 180 -0.54 -1.28 18.09
C VAL A 180 -0.12 -0.73 16.73
N ALA A 181 -0.57 0.46 16.36
CA ALA A 181 -0.19 1.11 15.12
C ALA A 181 1.33 1.30 15.04
N GLU A 182 1.95 0.74 14.02
CA GLU A 182 3.34 1.03 13.67
C GLU A 182 3.41 2.29 12.82
N PHE A 183 4.21 3.25 13.23
CA PHE A 183 4.40 4.52 12.54
C PHE A 183 5.87 4.83 12.41
N GLU A 184 6.34 4.94 11.18
CA GLU A 184 7.74 5.17 10.84
C GLU A 184 7.91 6.40 9.96
N LYS A 185 9.05 7.09 10.14
CA LYS A 185 9.51 8.20 9.31
C LYS A 185 10.86 7.84 8.70
N GLY A 186 11.06 8.27 7.47
CA GLY A 186 12.31 8.02 6.77
C GLY A 186 12.58 9.01 5.65
N PRO A 187 13.71 8.86 4.97
CA PRO A 187 14.01 9.63 3.77
C PRO A 187 13.06 9.24 2.63
N ALA A 188 12.96 10.12 1.64
CA ALA A 188 12.24 9.82 0.41
C ALA A 188 12.82 8.60 -0.31
N ILE A 189 11.93 7.77 -0.82
CA ILE A 189 12.23 6.55 -1.57
C ILE A 189 11.80 6.70 -3.02
N ASP A 190 12.24 5.79 -3.89
CA ASP A 190 11.91 5.81 -5.31
C ASP A 190 11.03 4.64 -5.76
N GLU A 191 10.82 3.64 -4.93
CA GLU A 191 9.94 2.50 -5.17
C GLU A 191 9.22 2.10 -3.89
N LEU A 192 7.92 1.81 -4.02
CA LEU A 192 7.03 1.45 -2.94
C LEU A 192 6.10 0.33 -3.38
N ALA A 193 5.85 -0.64 -2.51
CA ALA A 193 4.69 -1.53 -2.62
C ALA A 193 4.05 -1.72 -1.25
N LEU A 194 2.71 -1.67 -1.23
CA LEU A 194 1.86 -2.05 -0.11
C LEU A 194 1.01 -3.24 -0.56
N PHE A 195 0.83 -4.23 0.29
CA PHE A 195 0.00 -5.39 -0.05
C PHE A 195 -0.63 -6.02 1.20
N THR A 196 -1.82 -6.59 0.99
CA THR A 196 -2.56 -7.37 1.98
C THR A 196 -1.98 -8.79 2.09
N ASP A 197 -2.36 -9.54 3.10
CA ASP A 197 -1.84 -10.88 3.39
C ASP A 197 -2.11 -11.89 2.27
N GLY A 198 -3.15 -11.65 1.45
CA GLY A 198 -3.51 -12.52 0.32
C GLY A 198 -2.38 -12.80 -0.68
N ILE A 199 -1.33 -11.96 -0.72
CA ILE A 199 -0.13 -12.22 -1.53
C ILE A 199 1.15 -12.37 -0.71
N GLU A 200 1.10 -12.29 0.62
CA GLU A 200 2.25 -12.35 1.52
C GLU A 200 3.20 -13.51 1.17
N ARG A 201 2.65 -14.73 1.08
CA ARG A 201 3.43 -15.95 0.81
C ARG A 201 4.11 -15.99 -0.56
N LEU A 202 3.72 -15.11 -1.48
CA LEU A 202 4.33 -14.99 -2.81
C LEU A 202 5.53 -14.06 -2.81
N VAL A 203 5.55 -13.11 -1.86
CA VAL A 203 6.43 -11.94 -1.91
C VAL A 203 7.33 -11.80 -0.67
N LEU A 204 7.03 -12.50 0.42
CA LEU A 204 7.85 -12.53 1.64
C LEU A 204 8.37 -13.93 1.94
N ASP A 205 9.57 -14.00 2.49
CA ASP A 205 10.12 -15.19 3.13
C ASP A 205 10.06 -15.01 4.65
N SER A 206 9.07 -15.63 5.27
CA SER A 206 8.84 -15.52 6.71
C SER A 206 9.98 -16.16 7.54
N ALA A 207 10.68 -17.18 7.01
CA ALA A 207 11.76 -17.86 7.73
C ALA A 207 13.00 -16.96 7.88
N SER A 208 13.35 -16.23 6.83
CA SER A 208 14.46 -15.28 6.84
C SER A 208 14.06 -13.84 7.16
N ARG A 209 12.75 -13.55 7.33
CA ARG A 209 12.18 -12.20 7.45
C ARG A 209 12.70 -11.28 6.36
N SER A 210 12.62 -11.71 5.13
CA SER A 210 13.13 -10.96 3.98
C SER A 210 12.13 -10.87 2.84
N VAL A 211 12.34 -9.87 1.98
CA VAL A 211 11.55 -9.68 0.77
C VAL A 211 12.04 -10.67 -0.30
N HIS A 212 11.12 -11.42 -0.89
CA HIS A 212 11.42 -12.28 -2.03
C HIS A 212 11.56 -11.42 -3.31
N ALA A 213 12.72 -10.79 -3.48
CA ALA A 213 12.99 -9.85 -4.57
C ALA A 213 12.57 -10.36 -5.97
N PRO A 214 12.75 -11.66 -6.35
CA PRO A 214 12.30 -12.17 -7.64
C PRO A 214 10.81 -11.97 -7.93
N ALA A 215 9.95 -11.85 -6.93
CA ALA A 215 8.54 -11.58 -7.14
C ALA A 215 8.28 -10.12 -7.57
N PHE A 216 9.07 -9.17 -7.08
CA PHE A 216 8.89 -7.75 -7.37
C PHE A 216 9.66 -7.27 -8.60
N LEU A 217 10.81 -7.87 -8.91
CA LEU A 217 11.68 -7.46 -10.01
C LEU A 217 10.94 -7.31 -11.36
N PRO A 218 10.19 -8.31 -11.85
CA PRO A 218 9.51 -8.19 -13.14
C PRO A 218 8.38 -7.14 -13.12
N VAL A 219 7.68 -7.00 -11.99
CA VAL A 219 6.55 -6.07 -11.87
C VAL A 219 7.05 -4.63 -11.79
N PHE A 220 8.10 -4.33 -11.02
CA PHE A 220 8.71 -3.01 -11.02
C PHE A 220 9.39 -2.68 -12.35
N ALA A 221 10.12 -3.63 -12.96
CA ALA A 221 10.71 -3.45 -14.28
C ALA A 221 9.66 -3.06 -15.32
N TRP A 222 8.52 -3.74 -15.32
CA TRP A 222 7.39 -3.40 -16.17
C TRP A 222 6.80 -2.02 -15.83
N LEU A 223 6.55 -1.71 -14.54
CA LEU A 223 5.97 -0.44 -14.14
C LEU A 223 6.87 0.76 -14.53
N ARG A 224 8.19 0.60 -14.47
CA ARG A 224 9.17 1.61 -14.94
C ARG A 224 9.02 1.95 -16.43
N THR A 225 8.42 1.07 -17.24
CA THR A 225 8.19 1.31 -18.68
C THR A 225 6.89 2.05 -18.99
N THR A 226 5.98 2.17 -18.01
CA THR A 226 4.68 2.82 -18.20
C THR A 226 4.79 4.34 -18.25
N ASN A 227 3.73 5.01 -18.69
CA ASN A 227 3.69 6.47 -18.74
C ASN A 227 3.41 7.07 -17.36
N PRO A 228 4.18 8.05 -16.88
CA PRO A 228 3.86 8.79 -15.66
C PRO A 228 2.47 9.43 -15.74
N GLY A 229 1.79 9.52 -14.60
CA GLY A 229 0.47 10.18 -14.50
C GLY A 229 -0.71 9.37 -15.07
N CYS A 230 -0.46 8.20 -15.66
CA CYS A 230 -1.53 7.29 -16.13
C CYS A 230 -1.53 6.03 -15.26
N ALA A 231 -2.45 5.94 -14.28
CA ALA A 231 -2.59 4.75 -13.43
C ALA A 231 -3.57 3.71 -14.01
N VAL A 232 -4.47 4.08 -14.92
CA VAL A 232 -5.59 3.22 -15.36
C VAL A 232 -5.08 1.95 -16.04
N ALA A 233 -4.36 2.08 -17.15
CA ALA A 233 -3.87 0.91 -17.88
C ALA A 233 -2.89 0.03 -17.07
N PRO A 234 -1.94 0.59 -16.27
CA PRO A 234 -1.16 -0.19 -15.35
C PRO A 234 -2.00 -0.94 -14.30
N SER A 235 -3.03 -0.32 -13.76
CA SER A 235 -3.91 -0.95 -12.76
C SER A 235 -4.75 -2.08 -13.37
N GLU A 236 -5.26 -1.92 -14.59
CA GLU A 236 -5.94 -2.99 -15.33
C GLU A 236 -5.02 -4.20 -15.57
N ALA A 237 -3.78 -3.98 -15.98
CA ALA A 237 -2.80 -5.04 -16.18
C ALA A 237 -2.44 -5.74 -14.86
N LEU A 238 -2.30 -4.98 -13.76
CA LEU A 238 -2.08 -5.54 -12.43
C LEU A 238 -3.28 -6.36 -11.96
N THR A 239 -4.51 -5.89 -12.20
CA THR A 239 -5.74 -6.64 -11.91
C THR A 239 -5.76 -7.98 -12.65
N ALA A 240 -5.43 -7.98 -13.94
CA ALA A 240 -5.35 -9.20 -14.73
C ALA A 240 -4.27 -10.17 -14.22
N TYR A 241 -3.13 -9.64 -13.77
CA TYR A 241 -2.06 -10.44 -13.17
C TYR A 241 -2.49 -11.09 -11.85
N LEU A 242 -3.04 -10.31 -10.91
CA LEU A 242 -3.48 -10.81 -9.61
C LEU A 242 -4.66 -11.80 -9.74
N GLY A 243 -5.53 -11.61 -10.74
CA GLY A 243 -6.64 -12.51 -11.05
C GLY A 243 -6.25 -13.75 -11.87
N SER A 244 -4.97 -13.89 -12.26
CA SER A 244 -4.52 -14.97 -13.11
C SER A 244 -4.59 -16.35 -12.44
N ALA A 245 -4.72 -17.41 -13.25
CA ALA A 245 -4.67 -18.78 -12.75
C ALA A 245 -3.38 -19.10 -11.99
N HIS A 246 -2.27 -18.46 -12.37
CA HIS A 246 -0.97 -18.62 -11.72
C HIS A 246 -0.96 -18.10 -10.27
N VAL A 247 -1.55 -16.94 -10.02
CA VAL A 247 -1.69 -16.37 -8.67
C VAL A 247 -2.74 -17.14 -7.88
N ASN A 248 -3.92 -17.38 -8.46
CA ASN A 248 -5.03 -18.10 -7.84
C ASN A 248 -4.70 -19.56 -7.46
N ALA A 249 -3.69 -20.18 -8.07
CA ALA A 249 -3.19 -21.50 -7.67
C ALA A 249 -2.38 -21.46 -6.35
N ARG A 250 -2.01 -20.28 -5.86
CA ARG A 250 -1.15 -20.08 -4.68
C ARG A 250 -1.86 -19.47 -3.49
N THR A 251 -2.96 -18.79 -3.73
CA THR A 251 -3.80 -18.16 -2.70
C THR A 251 -5.26 -18.17 -3.17
N ASP A 252 -6.17 -18.39 -2.24
CA ASP A 252 -7.62 -18.32 -2.47
C ASP A 252 -8.26 -17.08 -1.85
N ASP A 253 -7.44 -16.24 -1.20
CA ASP A 253 -7.84 -15.01 -0.52
C ASP A 253 -7.99 -13.83 -1.50
N ASP A 254 -8.60 -12.74 -1.01
CA ASP A 254 -8.57 -11.44 -1.69
C ASP A 254 -7.12 -10.95 -1.79
N LYS A 255 -6.83 -10.17 -2.80
CA LYS A 255 -5.45 -9.78 -3.13
C LYS A 255 -5.39 -8.32 -3.48
N THR A 256 -4.71 -7.54 -2.64
CA THR A 256 -4.44 -6.14 -2.94
C THR A 256 -2.94 -5.89 -3.08
N LEU A 257 -2.59 -5.18 -4.14
CA LEU A 257 -1.24 -4.67 -4.36
C LEU A 257 -1.32 -3.23 -4.87
N VAL A 258 -0.64 -2.34 -4.17
CA VAL A 258 -0.44 -0.94 -4.55
C VAL A 258 1.05 -0.74 -4.81
N MET A 259 1.41 -0.24 -5.98
CA MET A 259 2.81 -0.05 -6.39
C MET A 259 3.05 1.35 -6.95
N ALA A 260 4.22 1.87 -6.67
CA ALA A 260 4.69 3.13 -7.24
C ALA A 260 6.20 3.07 -7.51
N THR A 261 6.64 3.64 -8.63
CA THR A 261 8.06 3.83 -8.95
C THR A 261 8.28 5.17 -9.63
N ARG A 262 9.39 5.82 -9.30
CA ARG A 262 9.93 6.96 -10.06
C ARG A 262 11.35 6.68 -10.57
N ARG A 263 11.82 5.44 -10.46
CA ARG A 263 13.05 5.01 -11.11
C ARG A 263 12.89 5.00 -12.62
N SER A 264 13.92 5.41 -13.33
CA SER A 264 14.01 5.24 -14.78
C SER A 264 14.40 3.81 -15.13
N VAL A 265 14.03 3.37 -16.32
CA VAL A 265 14.58 2.14 -16.90
C VAL A 265 16.10 2.33 -16.98
N ALA A 266 16.87 1.43 -16.39
CA ALA A 266 18.31 1.44 -16.55
C ALA A 266 18.65 1.34 -18.06
N PRO A 267 19.51 2.17 -18.61
CA PRO A 267 19.95 1.99 -19.99
C PRO A 267 20.54 0.56 -20.07
N HIS A 268 20.06 -0.24 -21.03
CA HIS A 268 20.68 -1.54 -21.33
C HIS A 268 22.15 -1.29 -21.53
N GLY A 269 23.00 -1.91 -20.71
CA GLY A 269 24.42 -1.73 -20.75
C GLY A 269 24.93 -1.91 -22.18
N ALA A 270 25.62 -0.91 -22.69
CA ALA A 270 26.50 -1.09 -23.82
C ALA A 270 27.42 -2.27 -23.43
N GLN A 271 27.23 -3.42 -24.05
CA GLN A 271 28.22 -4.46 -24.03
C GLN A 271 29.47 -3.82 -24.61
N ASP A 272 30.47 -3.61 -23.73
CA ASP A 272 31.80 -3.22 -24.16
C ASP A 272 32.29 -4.31 -25.09
N GLY A 273 32.11 -4.04 -26.38
CA GLY A 273 32.77 -4.77 -27.46
C GLY A 273 34.24 -4.37 -27.50
N SER A 274 35.01 -4.82 -26.53
CA SER A 274 36.48 -4.84 -26.62
C SER A 274 36.93 -6.28 -26.81
N GLY A 275 36.74 -6.76 -28.03
CA GLY A 275 37.44 -7.92 -28.56
C GLY A 275 38.36 -7.44 -29.64
N ALA A 276 39.61 -7.40 -29.36
CA ALA A 276 40.72 -7.46 -30.32
C ALA A 276 41.85 -8.27 -29.68
#